data_4585cd6cbdb6a8fa7ea8d9422e00edba
#
_entry.id   4585cd6cbdb6a8fa7ea8d9422e00edba
#
_cell.length_a   1.000
_cell.length_b   1.000
_cell.length_c   1.000
_cell.angle_alpha   90.00
_cell.angle_beta   90.00
_cell.angle_gamma   90.00
#
_symmetry.space_group_name_H-M   'P 1'
#
loop_
_entity.id
_entity.type
_entity.pdbx_description
1 polymer ?
#
loop_
_entity_poly.entity_id
_entity_poly.type
_entity_poly.pdbx_seq_one_letter_code
_entity_poly.pdbx_strand_id
1 'polypeptide(L)'
;MTKTEKLNRLYEECNQLYFNGKLPYCRCTYTNMESYGDYINYKSKNGIQTTLIRISNKVEWNDTSLRQILVHEMIHHYVYTIDGFKGGWDGFCLRGVFKHGTRFQRVAKRIKKETGFKVPIWMPTNWKKKDEVLPTTLYGKFIRFLNHYIG
;
A
#
# COMPACT_ATOMS: atom_id res chain seq x y z
N MET A 1 12.68 -20.19 -7.37
CA MET A 1 11.98 -18.88 -7.40
C MET A 1 12.27 -18.12 -6.12
N THR A 2 12.84 -16.94 -6.25
CA THR A 2 13.19 -16.08 -5.12
C THR A 2 11.94 -15.45 -4.49
N LYS A 3 12.08 -14.91 -3.26
CA LYS A 3 10.98 -14.16 -2.59
C LYS A 3 10.52 -12.97 -3.43
N THR A 4 11.44 -12.27 -4.07
CA THR A 4 11.13 -11.11 -4.93
C THR A 4 10.39 -11.53 -6.20
N GLU A 5 10.74 -12.63 -6.81
CA GLU A 5 10.00 -13.17 -7.97
C GLU A 5 8.57 -13.56 -7.59
N LYS A 6 8.39 -14.20 -6.42
CA LYS A 6 7.05 -14.51 -5.89
C LYS A 6 6.21 -13.25 -5.66
N LEU A 7 6.83 -12.20 -5.11
CA LEU A 7 6.16 -10.92 -4.88
C LEU A 7 5.71 -10.27 -6.20
N ASN A 8 6.57 -10.28 -7.23
CA ASN A 8 6.21 -9.72 -8.53
C ASN A 8 5.13 -10.56 -9.25
N ARG A 9 5.13 -11.88 -9.10
CA ARG A 9 4.01 -12.72 -9.57
C ARG A 9 2.71 -12.41 -8.84
N LEU A 10 2.77 -12.20 -7.53
CA LEU A 10 1.60 -11.79 -6.75
C LEU A 10 1.08 -10.42 -7.21
N TYR A 11 1.97 -9.50 -7.57
CA TYR A 11 1.57 -8.22 -8.16
C TYR A 11 0.77 -8.43 -9.46
N GLU A 12 1.25 -9.25 -10.39
CA GLU A 12 0.54 -9.54 -11.64
C GLU A 12 -0.82 -10.21 -11.40
N GLU A 13 -0.88 -11.18 -10.47
CA GLU A 13 -2.14 -11.81 -10.06
C GLU A 13 -3.12 -10.78 -9.50
N CYS A 14 -2.68 -9.92 -8.58
CA CYS A 14 -3.52 -8.86 -7.99
C CYS A 14 -3.94 -7.82 -9.03
N ASN A 15 -3.09 -7.50 -10.00
CA ASN A 15 -3.43 -6.61 -11.09
C ASN A 15 -4.59 -7.17 -11.91
N GLN A 16 -4.56 -8.44 -12.25
CA GLN A 16 -5.68 -9.08 -12.96
C GLN A 16 -6.95 -9.13 -12.11
N LEU A 17 -6.85 -9.54 -10.85
CA LEU A 17 -8.02 -9.75 -9.97
C LEU A 17 -8.71 -8.45 -9.56
N TYR A 18 -7.95 -7.41 -9.26
CA TYR A 18 -8.47 -6.20 -8.61
C TYR A 18 -8.43 -4.94 -9.47
N PHE A 19 -7.66 -4.96 -10.55
CA PHE A 19 -7.47 -3.79 -11.43
C PHE A 19 -7.72 -4.10 -12.91
N ASN A 20 -8.24 -5.30 -13.23
CA ASN A 20 -8.51 -5.75 -14.59
C ASN A 20 -7.29 -5.65 -15.53
N GLY A 21 -6.09 -5.89 -14.99
CA GLY A 21 -4.84 -5.79 -15.73
C GLY A 21 -4.46 -4.37 -16.18
N LYS A 22 -5.11 -3.33 -15.65
CA LYS A 22 -4.92 -1.95 -16.12
C LYS A 22 -3.66 -1.27 -15.57
N LEU A 23 -3.10 -1.77 -14.48
CA LEU A 23 -1.89 -1.16 -13.92
C LEU A 23 -0.69 -1.42 -14.83
N PRO A 24 0.09 -0.39 -15.14
CA PRO A 24 1.36 -0.57 -15.83
C PRO A 24 2.35 -1.32 -14.94
N TYR A 25 3.42 -1.82 -15.55
CA TYR A 25 4.48 -2.50 -14.81
C TYR A 25 4.99 -1.64 -13.65
N CYS A 26 5.08 -2.26 -12.48
CA CYS A 26 5.68 -1.68 -11.29
C CYS A 26 6.53 -2.75 -10.61
N ARG A 27 7.81 -2.47 -10.43
CA ARG A 27 8.71 -3.38 -9.74
C ARG A 27 8.33 -3.45 -8.26
N CYS A 28 8.24 -4.68 -7.72
CA CYS A 28 8.01 -4.92 -6.30
C CYS A 28 9.26 -5.53 -5.68
N THR A 29 9.67 -5.05 -4.50
CA THR A 29 10.86 -5.54 -3.79
C THR A 29 10.65 -5.54 -2.29
N TYR A 30 11.37 -6.42 -1.59
CA TYR A 30 11.48 -6.37 -0.13
C TYR A 30 12.63 -5.43 0.25
N THR A 31 12.39 -4.61 1.26
CA THR A 31 13.36 -3.62 1.74
C THR A 31 13.39 -3.58 3.25
N ASN A 32 14.57 -3.33 3.82
CA ASN A 32 14.70 -3.09 5.25
C ASN A 32 14.17 -1.69 5.58
N MET A 33 12.93 -1.61 6.08
CA MET A 33 12.23 -0.36 6.35
C MET A 33 11.28 -0.49 7.55
N GLU A 34 11.02 0.63 8.22
CA GLU A 34 10.16 0.64 9.42
C GLU A 34 8.67 0.63 9.06
N SER A 35 8.28 1.25 7.97
CA SER A 35 6.90 1.16 7.45
C SER A 35 6.64 -0.23 6.86
N TYR A 36 5.38 -0.65 6.82
CA TYR A 36 4.98 -1.94 6.25
C TYR A 36 5.21 -2.02 4.74
N GLY A 37 4.97 -0.94 4.03
CA GLY A 37 5.20 -0.79 2.61
C GLY A 37 5.16 0.67 2.20
N ASP A 38 5.56 0.95 0.98
CA ASP A 38 5.37 2.24 0.33
C ASP A 38 5.35 2.10 -1.20
N TYR A 39 4.74 3.08 -1.83
CA TYR A 39 4.78 3.31 -3.26
C TYR A 39 5.66 4.51 -3.56
N ILE A 40 6.65 4.32 -4.42
CA ILE A 40 7.56 5.37 -4.86
C ILE A 40 7.32 5.66 -6.33
N ASN A 41 7.21 6.94 -6.63
CA ASN A 41 7.18 7.45 -7.97
C ASN A 41 8.12 8.63 -8.07
N TYR A 42 9.13 8.53 -8.90
CA TYR A 42 10.07 9.61 -9.13
C TYR A 42 10.47 9.71 -10.59
N LYS A 43 10.79 10.92 -11.01
CA LYS A 43 11.35 11.20 -12.32
C LYS A 43 12.81 11.56 -12.16
N SER A 44 13.69 10.81 -12.82
CA SER A 44 15.12 11.11 -12.81
C SER A 44 15.44 12.45 -13.52
N LYS A 45 16.62 12.99 -13.29
CA LYS A 45 17.10 14.18 -14.02
C LYS A 45 17.07 13.99 -15.54
N ASN A 46 17.23 12.76 -16.02
CA ASN A 46 17.17 12.42 -17.45
C ASN A 46 15.75 12.17 -17.96
N GLY A 47 14.72 12.46 -17.16
CA GLY A 47 13.33 12.31 -17.56
C GLY A 47 12.76 10.90 -17.44
N ILE A 48 13.53 9.92 -16.97
CA ILE A 48 13.07 8.53 -16.81
C ILE A 48 12.14 8.46 -15.59
N GLN A 49 10.90 8.02 -15.83
CA GLN A 49 9.92 7.76 -14.77
C GLN A 49 10.17 6.38 -14.17
N THR A 50 10.32 6.32 -12.87
CA THR A 50 10.47 5.06 -12.13
C THR A 50 9.34 4.89 -11.13
N THR A 51 8.73 3.71 -11.13
CA THR A 51 7.72 3.31 -10.16
C THR A 51 8.19 2.06 -9.41
N LEU A 52 8.03 2.05 -8.11
CA LEU A 52 8.51 0.99 -7.25
C LEU A 52 7.56 0.81 -6.06
N ILE A 53 7.17 -0.42 -5.78
CA ILE A 53 6.52 -0.82 -4.53
C ILE A 53 7.56 -1.52 -3.66
N ARG A 54 7.73 -1.03 -2.43
CA ARG A 54 8.59 -1.65 -1.44
C ARG A 54 7.74 -2.23 -0.32
N ILE A 55 8.06 -3.45 0.08
CA ILE A 55 7.43 -4.16 1.20
C ILE A 55 8.50 -4.42 2.26
N SER A 56 8.16 -4.18 3.52
CA SER A 56 9.11 -4.40 4.62
C SER A 56 9.50 -5.87 4.73
N ASN A 57 10.78 -6.14 4.85
CA ASN A 57 11.29 -7.48 5.18
C ASN A 57 11.36 -7.74 6.69
N LYS A 58 11.03 -6.73 7.52
CA LYS A 58 10.97 -6.85 8.98
C LYS A 58 9.66 -7.47 9.49
N VAL A 59 8.65 -7.61 8.63
CA VAL A 59 7.34 -8.15 8.98
C VAL A 59 7.25 -9.64 8.68
N GLU A 60 6.60 -10.39 9.55
CA GLU A 60 6.21 -11.77 9.28
C GLU A 60 4.92 -11.77 8.44
N TRP A 61 5.09 -11.84 7.13
CA TRP A 61 3.98 -11.85 6.20
C TRP A 61 3.37 -13.24 6.06
N ASN A 62 2.05 -13.36 6.24
CA ASN A 62 1.27 -14.44 5.70
C ASN A 62 0.64 -14.04 4.36
N ASP A 63 0.02 -14.97 3.65
CA ASP A 63 -0.53 -14.72 2.31
C ASP A 63 -1.59 -13.61 2.31
N THR A 64 -2.43 -13.55 3.36
CA THR A 64 -3.48 -12.53 3.48
C THR A 64 -2.88 -11.15 3.73
N SER A 65 -2.02 -11.01 4.72
CA SER A 65 -1.42 -9.72 5.08
C SER A 65 -0.49 -9.19 3.98
N LEU A 66 0.27 -10.07 3.32
CA LEU A 66 1.10 -9.70 2.18
C LEU A 66 0.25 -9.18 1.01
N ARG A 67 -0.85 -9.86 0.69
CA ARG A 67 -1.79 -9.43 -0.34
C ARG A 67 -2.44 -8.09 0.02
N GLN A 68 -2.82 -7.91 1.28
CA GLN A 68 -3.43 -6.66 1.76
C GLN A 68 -2.49 -5.47 1.62
N ILE A 69 -1.23 -5.58 2.05
CA ILE A 69 -0.27 -4.47 1.91
C ILE A 69 0.06 -4.23 0.44
N LEU A 70 0.25 -5.28 -0.35
CA LEU A 70 0.57 -5.14 -1.76
C LEU A 70 -0.55 -4.42 -2.52
N VAL A 71 -1.80 -4.84 -2.35
CA VAL A 71 -2.96 -4.20 -3.00
C VAL A 71 -3.14 -2.76 -2.50
N HIS A 72 -2.86 -2.47 -1.24
CA HIS A 72 -2.85 -1.10 -0.70
C HIS A 72 -1.87 -0.20 -1.49
N GLU A 73 -0.64 -0.63 -1.67
CA GLU A 73 0.37 0.13 -2.43
C GLU A 73 0.01 0.19 -3.94
N MET A 74 -0.62 -0.86 -4.47
CA MET A 74 -1.14 -0.86 -5.84
C MET A 74 -2.27 0.16 -6.05
N ILE A 75 -3.07 0.47 -5.02
CA ILE A 75 -4.05 1.56 -5.11
C ILE A 75 -3.35 2.91 -5.24
N HIS A 76 -2.26 3.16 -4.53
CA HIS A 76 -1.47 4.37 -4.72
C HIS A 76 -0.92 4.46 -6.15
N HIS A 77 -0.44 3.34 -6.69
CA HIS A 77 -0.01 3.24 -8.07
C HIS A 77 -1.15 3.54 -9.06
N TYR A 78 -2.34 2.99 -8.83
CA TYR A 78 -3.53 3.26 -9.65
C TYR A 78 -3.93 4.74 -9.62
N VAL A 79 -4.03 5.33 -8.44
CA VAL A 79 -4.41 6.74 -8.27
C VAL A 79 -3.42 7.67 -8.98
N TYR A 80 -2.13 7.33 -8.90
CA TYR A 80 -1.10 8.12 -9.57
C TYR A 80 -1.11 7.96 -11.10
N THR A 81 -1.20 6.70 -11.60
CA THR A 81 -0.99 6.41 -13.03
C THR A 81 -2.28 6.46 -13.84
N ILE A 82 -3.38 5.94 -13.31
CA ILE A 82 -4.66 5.83 -14.02
C ILE A 82 -5.55 7.03 -13.76
N ASP A 83 -5.74 7.42 -12.48
CA ASP A 83 -6.50 8.62 -12.14
C ASP A 83 -5.72 9.92 -12.41
N GLY A 84 -4.42 9.83 -12.65
CA GLY A 84 -3.56 10.97 -12.97
C GLY A 84 -3.34 11.94 -11.81
N PHE A 85 -3.64 11.54 -10.57
CA PHE A 85 -3.47 12.39 -9.39
C PHE A 85 -2.00 12.40 -8.92
N LYS A 86 -1.32 13.52 -9.13
CA LYS A 86 0.12 13.69 -8.86
C LYS A 86 0.42 14.29 -7.48
N GLY A 87 -0.56 14.33 -6.60
CA GLY A 87 -0.46 14.93 -5.26
C GLY A 87 -1.22 16.26 -5.15
N GLY A 88 -1.43 16.72 -3.94
CA GLY A 88 -2.21 17.92 -3.64
C GLY A 88 -3.42 17.60 -2.76
N TRP A 89 -4.43 18.48 -2.83
CA TRP A 89 -5.68 18.28 -2.11
C TRP A 89 -6.54 17.21 -2.81
N ASP A 90 -6.82 16.11 -2.14
CA ASP A 90 -7.76 15.09 -2.58
C ASP A 90 -8.93 14.99 -1.61
N GLY A 91 -9.86 15.92 -1.74
CA GLY A 91 -11.09 15.92 -0.95
C GLY A 91 -10.86 16.06 0.55
N PHE A 92 -10.89 14.98 1.29
CA PHE A 92 -10.81 14.97 2.76
C PHE A 92 -9.38 14.67 3.29
N CYS A 93 -8.34 15.02 2.56
CA CYS A 93 -6.98 14.71 2.96
C CYS A 93 -6.26 15.92 3.55
N LEU A 94 -6.03 15.92 4.86
CA LEU A 94 -5.08 16.84 5.48
C LEU A 94 -3.67 16.42 5.07
N ARG A 95 -2.96 17.30 4.35
CA ARG A 95 -1.60 17.08 3.85
C ARG A 95 -0.70 16.50 4.94
N GLY A 96 -0.14 15.32 4.71
CA GLY A 96 0.82 14.65 5.58
C GLY A 96 0.25 13.76 6.68
N VAL A 97 -1.04 13.86 7.02
CA VAL A 97 -1.67 13.01 8.02
C VAL A 97 -2.51 11.89 7.39
N PHE A 98 -3.16 12.18 6.26
CA PHE A 98 -4.03 11.20 5.57
C PHE A 98 -3.62 11.07 4.10
N LYS A 99 -2.81 10.06 3.81
CA LYS A 99 -2.41 9.74 2.43
C LYS A 99 -3.52 9.00 1.64
N HIS A 100 -4.66 8.74 2.26
CA HIS A 100 -5.73 7.91 1.74
C HIS A 100 -7.01 8.72 1.57
N GLY A 101 -6.96 9.68 0.63
CA GLY A 101 -8.10 10.54 0.32
C GLY A 101 -9.22 9.84 -0.44
N THR A 102 -10.14 10.64 -0.98
CA THR A 102 -11.37 10.17 -1.65
C THR A 102 -11.09 9.21 -2.80
N ARG A 103 -10.03 9.45 -3.57
CA ARG A 103 -9.66 8.61 -4.73
C ARG A 103 -9.21 7.23 -4.29
N PHE A 104 -8.34 7.15 -3.30
CA PHE A 104 -7.91 5.90 -2.71
C PHE A 104 -9.10 5.09 -2.17
N GLN A 105 -9.94 5.73 -1.36
CA GLN A 105 -11.10 5.08 -0.75
C GLN A 105 -12.11 4.58 -1.79
N ARG A 106 -12.31 5.31 -2.88
CA ARG A 106 -13.16 4.89 -4.00
C ARG A 106 -12.68 3.58 -4.62
N VAL A 107 -11.39 3.47 -4.88
CA VAL A 107 -10.80 2.25 -5.44
C VAL A 107 -10.90 1.10 -4.45
N ALA A 108 -10.56 1.31 -3.17
CA ALA A 108 -10.68 0.28 -2.13
C ALA A 108 -12.13 -0.22 -1.96
N LYS A 109 -13.12 0.67 -1.97
CA LYS A 109 -14.54 0.33 -1.91
C LYS A 109 -15.01 -0.46 -3.15
N ARG A 110 -14.53 -0.07 -4.35
CA ARG A 110 -14.81 -0.79 -5.58
C ARG A 110 -14.29 -2.22 -5.51
N ILE A 111 -13.03 -2.41 -5.13
CA ILE A 111 -12.42 -3.74 -4.98
C ILE A 111 -13.23 -4.60 -4.00
N LYS A 112 -13.60 -4.05 -2.84
CA LYS A 112 -14.43 -4.75 -1.85
C LYS A 112 -15.79 -5.15 -2.42
N LYS A 113 -16.46 -4.24 -3.14
CA LYS A 113 -17.77 -4.50 -3.75
C LYS A 113 -17.70 -5.60 -4.81
N GLU A 114 -16.69 -5.56 -5.68
CA GLU A 114 -16.56 -6.45 -6.82
C GLU A 114 -16.03 -7.84 -6.45
N THR A 115 -15.15 -7.93 -5.46
CA THR A 115 -14.39 -9.16 -5.15
C THR A 115 -14.56 -9.66 -3.72
N GLY A 116 -15.14 -8.87 -2.82
CA GLY A 116 -15.19 -9.14 -1.39
C GLY A 116 -13.87 -8.91 -0.64
N PHE A 117 -12.79 -8.56 -1.35
CA PHE A 117 -11.47 -8.36 -0.75
C PHE A 117 -11.40 -7.00 -0.04
N LYS A 118 -11.13 -7.03 1.28
CA LYS A 118 -10.99 -5.81 2.08
C LYS A 118 -9.55 -5.33 2.07
N VAL A 119 -9.32 -4.18 1.48
CA VAL A 119 -8.03 -3.46 1.55
C VAL A 119 -8.04 -2.56 2.78
N PRO A 120 -7.07 -2.68 3.69
CA PRO A 120 -6.98 -1.78 4.83
C PRO A 120 -6.60 -0.36 4.35
N ILE A 121 -7.38 0.64 4.75
CA ILE A 121 -7.04 2.06 4.53
C ILE A 121 -5.93 2.47 5.51
N TRP A 122 -6.02 1.96 6.73
CA TRP A 122 -5.01 2.11 7.78
C TRP A 122 -4.35 0.78 8.05
N MET A 123 -3.04 0.78 8.23
CA MET A 123 -2.29 -0.46 8.47
C MET A 123 -2.68 -1.06 9.81
N PRO A 124 -3.06 -2.36 9.83
CA PRO A 124 -3.37 -3.06 11.08
C PRO A 124 -2.16 -3.06 12.02
N THR A 125 -2.39 -2.78 13.29
CA THR A 125 -1.33 -2.79 14.31
C THR A 125 -0.91 -4.19 14.74
N ASN A 126 -1.62 -5.22 14.30
CA ASN A 126 -1.37 -6.63 14.64
C ASN A 126 -0.45 -7.36 13.66
N TRP A 127 0.05 -6.70 12.63
CA TRP A 127 1.09 -7.28 11.79
C TRP A 127 2.41 -7.31 12.56
N LYS A 128 2.87 -8.52 12.89
CA LYS A 128 4.06 -8.74 13.71
C LYS A 128 5.32 -8.34 12.95
N LYS A 129 6.10 -7.44 13.52
CA LYS A 129 7.48 -7.20 13.10
C LYS A 129 8.40 -8.19 13.81
N LYS A 130 9.44 -8.65 13.10
CA LYS A 130 10.32 -9.74 13.52
C LYS A 130 11.11 -9.47 14.81
N ASP A 131 11.27 -8.23 15.26
CA ASP A 131 12.07 -7.85 16.43
C ASP A 131 11.46 -6.70 17.23
N GLU A 132 10.13 -6.53 17.21
CA GLU A 132 9.50 -5.37 17.82
C GLU A 132 8.92 -5.63 19.20
N VAL A 133 9.53 -5.03 20.20
CA VAL A 133 8.82 -4.51 21.37
C VAL A 133 8.05 -3.28 20.87
N LEU A 134 6.72 -3.36 20.80
CA LEU A 134 5.85 -2.28 20.31
C LEU A 134 6.20 -0.94 20.96
N PRO A 135 6.53 0.11 20.20
CA PRO A 135 6.85 1.41 20.79
C PRO A 135 5.62 1.94 21.54
N THR A 136 5.82 2.25 22.81
CA THR A 136 4.83 2.90 23.69
C THR A 136 4.69 4.40 23.41
N THR A 137 5.04 4.87 22.22
CA THR A 137 4.99 6.28 21.84
C THR A 137 3.55 6.79 21.68
N LEU A 138 3.34 8.07 21.97
CA LEU A 138 2.06 8.75 21.84
C LEU A 138 1.45 8.57 20.42
N TYR A 139 2.30 8.55 19.41
CA TYR A 139 1.93 8.30 18.01
C TYR A 139 1.40 6.87 17.79
N GLY A 140 2.04 5.86 18.36
CA GLY A 140 1.56 4.47 18.31
C GLY A 140 0.20 4.28 19.01
N LYS A 141 -0.03 4.99 20.13
CA LYS A 141 -1.34 5.01 20.82
C LYS A 141 -2.41 5.69 19.98
N PHE A 142 -2.08 6.79 19.30
CA PHE A 142 -2.97 7.53 18.42
C PHE A 142 -3.39 6.71 17.19
N ILE A 143 -2.45 6.02 16.56
CA ILE A 143 -2.74 5.10 15.44
C ILE A 143 -3.62 3.93 15.87
N ARG A 144 -3.39 3.34 17.06
CA ARG A 144 -4.30 2.31 17.61
C ARG A 144 -5.70 2.83 17.83
N PHE A 145 -5.83 4.03 18.36
CA PHE A 145 -7.11 4.69 18.57
C PHE A 145 -7.86 4.85 17.24
N LEU A 146 -7.21 5.38 16.21
CA LEU A 146 -7.81 5.54 14.88
C LEU A 146 -8.25 4.21 14.26
N ASN A 147 -7.43 3.17 14.36
CA ASN A 147 -7.77 1.84 13.84
C ASN A 147 -8.94 1.18 14.59
N HIS A 148 -9.13 1.50 15.87
CA HIS A 148 -10.22 0.92 16.68
C HIS A 148 -11.57 1.60 16.41
N TYR A 149 -11.58 2.92 16.15
CA TYR A 149 -12.82 3.70 16.03
C TYR A 149 -13.23 4.04 14.60
N ILE A 150 -12.34 3.94 13.62
CA ILE A 150 -12.59 4.34 12.23
C ILE A 150 -12.45 3.14 11.25
N GLY A 151 -11.92 2.02 11.71
CA GLY A 151 -11.83 0.75 10.96
C GLY A 151 -13.11 -0.03 11.06
#